data_3d12715f9280dee7f04055f4b10d46df
#
_entry.id   3d12715f9280dee7f04055f4b10d46df
#
_cell.length_a   1.000
_cell.length_b   1.000
_cell.length_c   1.000
_cell.angle_alpha   90.00
_cell.angle_beta   90.00
_cell.angle_gamma   90.00
#
_symmetry.space_group_name_H-M   'P 1'
#
loop_
_entity.id
_entity.type
_entity.pdbx_description
1 polymer ?
#
loop_
_entity_poly.entity_id
_entity_poly.type
_entity_poly.pdbx_seq_one_letter_code
_entity_poly.pdbx_strand_id
1 'polypeptide(L)'
;MLQFSESPILGIPGTGPAAVGLMFNGALAGLLDARPDCTDFLSIIPERFWQDFGRSQRPRFAPLPDETALLDRLAERHRLVAHGVGLSIASGSTFDLDHVRQLAEWHRRYDFAWISEHLSAVRVRTEETPDHHAGLALPLAWDHDLLDLVSERVARTQDILGTRLLLENGVVHTPVPGSDMSEQDFVNALVRRTGCGVLLDLHNLLVNAINLGFDAGRWIDGLDLAAVVEMHVAGGNRLFGVYLDSHAGACPQSVWDLLARTAPRCSNLAGVTFEYHESYHPALGEDGVLDQLDRMRQALVPEVVHVDR
;
A
#
# COMPACT_ATOMS: atom_id res chain seq x y z
N MET A 1 -1.55 -6.01 27.61
CA MET A 1 -2.76 -6.23 26.83
C MET A 1 -3.45 -4.88 26.70
N LEU A 2 -2.99 -4.07 25.73
CA LEU A 2 -3.58 -2.77 25.43
C LEU A 2 -4.85 -3.05 24.65
N GLN A 3 -6.00 -2.77 25.23
CA GLN A 3 -7.26 -2.66 24.51
C GLN A 3 -7.14 -1.42 23.61
N PHE A 4 -6.82 -1.61 22.34
CA PHE A 4 -7.16 -0.62 21.35
C PHE A 4 -8.68 -0.52 21.38
N SER A 5 -9.22 0.59 21.89
CA SER A 5 -10.63 0.91 21.75
C SER A 5 -10.95 0.76 20.26
N GLU A 6 -12.12 0.21 19.97
CA GLU A 6 -12.74 0.24 18.64
C GLU A 6 -12.99 1.69 18.23
N SER A 7 -11.91 2.45 17.99
CA SER A 7 -12.04 3.72 17.27
C SER A 7 -12.28 3.33 15.83
N PRO A 8 -13.43 3.65 15.25
CA PRO A 8 -13.60 3.53 13.81
C PRO A 8 -12.44 4.27 13.16
N ILE A 9 -11.87 3.71 12.09
CA ILE A 9 -10.92 4.42 11.23
C ILE A 9 -11.61 5.73 10.91
N LEU A 10 -11.08 6.82 11.48
CA LEU A 10 -11.82 8.05 11.70
C LEU A 10 -12.29 8.61 10.35
N GLY A 11 -13.58 8.54 10.11
CA GLY A 11 -14.31 9.40 9.18
C GLY A 11 -14.56 8.88 7.77
N ILE A 12 -14.30 7.59 7.45
CA ILE A 12 -14.99 6.93 6.34
C ILE A 12 -16.09 6.07 7.00
N PRO A 13 -17.38 6.37 6.78
CA PRO A 13 -18.44 5.60 7.41
C PRO A 13 -18.40 4.16 6.91
N GLY A 14 -18.20 3.18 7.79
CA GLY A 14 -18.21 1.76 7.48
C GLY A 14 -19.58 1.19 7.07
N THR A 15 -20.47 2.00 6.50
CA THR A 15 -21.82 1.63 6.04
C THR A 15 -22.08 1.99 4.58
N GLY A 16 -21.10 2.58 3.88
CA GLY A 16 -21.16 2.91 2.45
C GLY A 16 -20.19 2.05 1.64
N PRO A 17 -20.22 2.16 0.29
CA PRO A 17 -19.20 1.57 -0.57
C PRO A 17 -17.82 2.12 -0.21
N ALA A 18 -16.75 1.32 -0.40
CA ALA A 18 -15.38 1.76 -0.18
C ALA A 18 -15.07 3.01 -1.03
N ALA A 19 -14.27 3.92 -0.48
CA ALA A 19 -13.87 5.15 -1.16
C ALA A 19 -12.90 4.84 -2.32
N VAL A 20 -12.96 5.68 -3.37
CA VAL A 20 -12.10 5.58 -4.56
C VAL A 20 -10.94 6.55 -4.45
N GLY A 21 -9.73 6.03 -4.38
CA GLY A 21 -8.48 6.77 -4.23
C GLY A 21 -7.61 6.77 -5.47
N LEU A 22 -6.70 7.73 -5.50
CA LEU A 22 -5.70 7.88 -6.54
C LEU A 22 -4.33 8.09 -5.91
N MET A 23 -3.33 7.29 -6.31
CA MET A 23 -1.94 7.54 -5.91
C MET A 23 -1.44 8.82 -6.57
N PHE A 24 -1.08 9.79 -5.75
CA PHE A 24 -0.60 11.08 -6.24
C PHE A 24 0.77 10.97 -6.89
N ASN A 25 0.88 11.52 -8.08
CA ASN A 25 2.14 11.83 -8.74
C ASN A 25 2.08 13.21 -9.42
N GLY A 26 3.22 13.80 -9.78
CA GLY A 26 3.30 15.16 -10.28
C GLY A 26 2.50 15.43 -11.56
N ALA A 27 2.26 14.40 -12.39
CA ALA A 27 1.50 14.53 -13.64
C ALA A 27 0.00 14.79 -13.40
N LEU A 28 -0.50 14.50 -12.18
CA LEU A 28 -1.92 14.63 -11.82
C LEU A 28 -2.31 16.04 -11.37
N ALA A 29 -1.36 16.95 -11.13
CA ALA A 29 -1.66 18.25 -10.55
C ALA A 29 -2.70 19.04 -11.36
N GLY A 30 -2.59 19.03 -12.70
CA GLY A 30 -3.56 19.70 -13.59
C GLY A 30 -4.96 19.09 -13.52
N LEU A 31 -5.05 17.76 -13.50
CA LEU A 31 -6.32 17.05 -13.38
C LEU A 31 -7.02 17.35 -12.04
N LEU A 32 -6.27 17.31 -10.93
CA LEU A 32 -6.80 17.56 -9.59
C LEU A 32 -7.23 19.03 -9.39
N ASP A 33 -6.55 19.96 -10.02
CA ASP A 33 -6.97 21.37 -10.03
C ASP A 33 -8.25 21.59 -10.84
N ALA A 34 -8.39 20.91 -12.00
CA ALA A 34 -9.56 21.03 -12.87
C ALA A 34 -10.76 20.22 -12.36
N ARG A 35 -10.53 19.10 -11.72
CA ARG A 35 -11.55 18.14 -11.24
C ARG A 35 -11.21 17.63 -9.83
N PRO A 36 -11.30 18.46 -8.80
CA PRO A 36 -10.96 18.05 -7.43
C PRO A 36 -11.82 16.88 -6.93
N ASP A 37 -13.06 16.75 -7.40
CA ASP A 37 -14.00 15.71 -6.98
C ASP A 37 -13.87 14.40 -7.80
N CYS A 38 -12.82 14.24 -8.61
CA CYS A 38 -12.64 13.01 -9.40
C CYS A 38 -12.26 11.80 -8.53
N THR A 39 -11.72 12.03 -7.34
CA THR A 39 -11.31 11.01 -6.37
C THR A 39 -11.78 11.38 -4.96
N ASP A 40 -12.06 10.38 -4.11
CA ASP A 40 -12.52 10.59 -2.74
C ASP A 40 -11.37 10.86 -1.77
N PHE A 41 -10.16 10.37 -2.09
CA PHE A 41 -8.93 10.61 -1.34
C PHE A 41 -7.69 10.51 -2.23
N LEU A 42 -6.58 11.05 -1.75
CA LEU A 42 -5.27 10.89 -2.37
C LEU A 42 -4.36 10.04 -1.50
N SER A 43 -3.78 9.01 -2.09
CA SER A 43 -2.67 8.29 -1.50
C SER A 43 -1.37 8.98 -1.87
N ILE A 44 -0.54 9.30 -0.89
CA ILE A 44 0.75 9.95 -1.11
C ILE A 44 1.89 9.07 -0.63
N ILE A 45 3.05 9.18 -1.28
CA ILE A 45 4.30 8.59 -0.81
C ILE A 45 5.04 9.68 -0.02
N PRO A 46 5.03 9.64 1.33
CA PRO A 46 5.58 10.72 2.15
C PRO A 46 7.05 11.01 1.85
N GLU A 47 7.82 9.98 1.49
CA GLU A 47 9.25 10.07 1.16
C GLU A 47 9.56 10.97 -0.05
N ARG A 48 8.57 11.27 -0.88
CA ARG A 48 8.70 12.21 -2.01
C ARG A 48 8.69 13.68 -1.60
N PHE A 49 8.33 13.97 -0.34
CA PHE A 49 8.14 15.34 0.15
C PHE A 49 9.22 15.80 1.14
N TRP A 50 10.19 14.95 1.45
CA TRP A 50 11.36 15.32 2.25
C TRP A 50 12.66 14.81 1.66
N GLN A 51 13.74 15.51 1.96
CA GLN A 51 15.09 15.05 1.70
C GLN A 51 15.61 14.32 2.93
N ASP A 52 16.10 13.09 2.79
CA ASP A 52 16.88 12.38 3.79
C ASP A 52 18.38 12.58 3.50
N PHE A 53 19.10 13.28 4.36
CA PHE A 53 20.53 13.53 4.26
C PHE A 53 21.38 12.37 4.83
N GLY A 54 20.72 11.32 5.31
CA GLY A 54 21.37 10.14 5.89
C GLY A 54 21.49 10.19 7.40
N ARG A 55 21.64 9.01 8.00
CA ARG A 55 21.56 8.81 9.47
C ARG A 55 22.59 9.57 10.28
N SER A 56 23.72 9.96 9.68
CA SER A 56 24.79 10.72 10.35
C SER A 56 24.56 12.23 10.36
N GLN A 57 23.62 12.74 9.58
CA GLN A 57 23.38 14.18 9.45
C GLN A 57 22.39 14.71 10.50
N ARG A 58 22.51 16.00 10.82
CA ARG A 58 21.59 16.72 11.71
C ARG A 58 21.33 18.14 11.15
N PRO A 59 20.13 18.51 10.78
CA PRO A 59 18.94 17.66 10.74
C PRO A 59 19.12 16.56 9.68
N ARG A 60 18.52 15.38 9.94
CA ARG A 60 18.54 14.29 8.98
C ARG A 60 17.52 14.49 7.87
N PHE A 61 16.33 14.93 8.23
CA PHE A 61 15.24 15.17 7.30
C PHE A 61 14.99 16.67 7.15
N ALA A 62 14.68 17.10 5.93
CA ALA A 62 14.19 18.43 5.65
C ALA A 62 13.05 18.34 4.62
N PRO A 63 11.94 19.08 4.82
CA PRO A 63 10.88 19.13 3.82
C PRO A 63 11.41 19.74 2.53
N LEU A 64 10.94 19.25 1.38
CA LEU A 64 11.15 19.86 0.08
C LEU A 64 10.13 20.99 -0.08
N PRO A 65 10.53 22.27 -0.19
CA PRO A 65 9.63 23.40 -0.05
C PRO A 65 8.50 23.43 -1.08
N ASP A 66 8.81 23.20 -2.34
CA ASP A 66 7.83 23.30 -3.44
C ASP A 66 6.84 22.12 -3.40
N GLU A 67 7.35 20.90 -3.16
CA GLU A 67 6.54 19.69 -3.00
C GLU A 67 5.64 19.78 -1.76
N THR A 68 6.18 20.32 -0.65
CA THR A 68 5.40 20.53 0.57
C THR A 68 4.30 21.56 0.37
N ALA A 69 4.59 22.67 -0.33
CA ALA A 69 3.58 23.67 -0.64
C ALA A 69 2.48 23.11 -1.57
N LEU A 70 2.83 22.21 -2.48
CA LEU A 70 1.84 21.50 -3.29
C LEU A 70 0.99 20.58 -2.42
N LEU A 71 1.60 19.79 -1.54
CA LEU A 71 0.88 18.89 -0.65
C LEU A 71 -0.05 19.64 0.31
N ASP A 72 0.37 20.81 0.84
CA ASP A 72 -0.47 21.67 1.67
C ASP A 72 -1.76 22.09 0.92
N ARG A 73 -1.65 22.49 -0.35
CA ARG A 73 -2.83 22.83 -1.18
C ARG A 73 -3.73 21.63 -1.47
N LEU A 74 -3.14 20.45 -1.69
CA LEU A 74 -3.91 19.22 -1.90
C LEU A 74 -4.66 18.81 -0.62
N ALA A 75 -4.02 18.94 0.54
CA ALA A 75 -4.61 18.63 1.83
C ALA A 75 -5.82 19.52 2.21
N GLU A 76 -5.90 20.74 1.64
CA GLU A 76 -7.08 21.63 1.82
C GLU A 76 -8.34 21.09 1.13
N ARG A 77 -8.20 20.25 0.12
CA ARG A 77 -9.29 19.80 -0.77
C ARG A 77 -9.53 18.30 -0.73
N HIS A 78 -8.50 17.52 -0.40
CA HIS A 78 -8.54 16.07 -0.43
C HIS A 78 -8.19 15.49 0.92
N ARG A 79 -8.88 14.44 1.29
CA ARG A 79 -8.43 13.57 2.36
C ARG A 79 -7.17 12.85 1.91
N LEU A 80 -6.18 12.78 2.80
CA LEU A 80 -4.91 12.12 2.48
C LEU A 80 -4.78 10.79 3.22
N VAL A 81 -4.16 9.83 2.56
CA VAL A 81 -3.59 8.63 3.15
C VAL A 81 -2.11 8.57 2.84
N ALA A 82 -1.32 7.92 3.69
CA ALA A 82 0.11 7.78 3.48
C ALA A 82 0.44 6.34 3.11
N HIS A 83 1.16 6.17 2.02
CA HIS A 83 1.73 4.89 1.61
C HIS A 83 3.26 4.99 1.62
N GLY A 84 3.89 4.47 2.68
CA GLY A 84 5.34 4.47 2.85
C GLY A 84 6.03 3.41 2.00
N VAL A 85 7.21 3.75 1.50
CA VAL A 85 8.02 2.85 0.66
C VAL A 85 9.44 2.66 1.22
N GLY A 86 9.77 3.35 2.30
CA GLY A 86 11.14 3.49 2.80
C GLY A 86 11.49 2.73 4.06
N LEU A 87 10.53 2.23 4.82
CA LEU A 87 10.75 1.65 6.14
C LEU A 87 11.48 0.30 6.08
N SER A 88 11.19 -0.50 5.04
CA SER A 88 11.83 -1.82 4.86
C SER A 88 11.68 -2.72 6.10
N ILE A 89 10.46 -2.86 6.57
CA ILE A 89 10.11 -3.42 7.88
C ILE A 89 10.60 -4.86 8.09
N ALA A 90 10.74 -5.63 7.01
CA ALA A 90 11.20 -7.02 7.03
C ALA A 90 12.73 -7.18 6.87
N SER A 91 13.52 -6.10 6.76
CA SER A 91 14.98 -6.20 6.65
C SER A 91 15.62 -6.74 7.92
N GLY A 92 16.33 -7.88 7.85
CA GLY A 92 16.97 -8.49 9.02
C GLY A 92 18.04 -7.62 9.69
N SER A 93 18.73 -6.79 8.92
CA SER A 93 19.93 -6.03 9.38
C SER A 93 19.66 -4.59 9.80
N THR A 94 18.47 -4.03 9.51
CA THR A 94 18.20 -2.61 9.76
C THR A 94 16.72 -2.35 10.06
N PHE A 95 16.46 -1.45 11.00
CA PHE A 95 15.15 -0.88 11.28
C PHE A 95 15.33 0.59 11.68
N ASP A 96 14.62 1.48 11.00
CA ASP A 96 14.88 2.92 11.07
C ASP A 96 13.82 3.67 11.87
N LEU A 97 14.05 3.77 13.17
CA LEU A 97 13.13 4.49 14.07
C LEU A 97 13.08 6.01 13.82
N ASP A 98 14.12 6.61 13.25
CA ASP A 98 14.08 8.04 12.91
C ASP A 98 13.17 8.28 11.70
N HIS A 99 13.16 7.33 10.75
CA HIS A 99 12.20 7.34 9.65
C HIS A 99 10.76 7.21 10.18
N VAL A 100 10.49 6.29 11.09
CA VAL A 100 9.16 6.14 11.71
C VAL A 100 8.74 7.43 12.43
N ARG A 101 9.65 8.08 13.16
CA ARG A 101 9.36 9.37 13.82
C ARG A 101 9.05 10.48 12.82
N GLN A 102 9.79 10.52 11.70
CA GLN A 102 9.53 11.47 10.61
C GLN A 102 8.13 11.25 10.03
N LEU A 103 7.74 10.00 9.77
CA LEU A 103 6.40 9.67 9.31
C LEU A 103 5.33 10.08 10.35
N ALA A 104 5.58 9.88 11.64
CA ALA A 104 4.70 10.31 12.71
C ALA A 104 4.55 11.84 12.78
N GLU A 105 5.61 12.61 12.48
CA GLU A 105 5.52 14.08 12.38
C GLU A 105 4.64 14.50 11.22
N TRP A 106 4.75 13.84 10.09
CA TRP A 106 3.91 14.08 8.92
C TRP A 106 2.46 13.66 9.17
N HIS A 107 2.24 12.54 9.85
CA HIS A 107 0.88 12.15 10.26
C HIS A 107 0.24 13.21 11.17
N ARG A 108 0.97 13.75 12.12
CA ARG A 108 0.46 14.87 12.97
C ARG A 108 0.15 16.15 12.18
N ARG A 109 0.87 16.41 11.07
CA ARG A 109 0.66 17.58 10.23
C ARG A 109 -0.56 17.43 9.31
N TYR A 110 -0.73 16.26 8.69
CA TYR A 110 -1.70 16.05 7.61
C TYR A 110 -2.89 15.18 8.01
N ASP A 111 -2.91 14.63 9.20
CA ASP A 111 -3.99 13.77 9.72
C ASP A 111 -4.39 12.67 8.73
N PHE A 112 -3.41 11.87 8.29
CA PHE A 112 -3.66 10.80 7.33
C PHE A 112 -4.76 9.87 7.83
N ALA A 113 -5.72 9.54 6.96
CA ALA A 113 -6.84 8.66 7.31
C ALA A 113 -6.37 7.26 7.73
N TRP A 114 -5.34 6.77 7.08
CA TRP A 114 -4.55 5.59 7.46
C TRP A 114 -3.14 5.70 6.89
N ILE A 115 -2.27 4.82 7.37
CA ILE A 115 -0.88 4.73 6.95
C ILE A 115 -0.61 3.29 6.56
N SER A 116 -0.03 3.08 5.38
CA SER A 116 0.42 1.78 4.88
C SER A 116 1.91 1.77 4.59
N GLU A 117 2.49 0.58 4.53
CA GLU A 117 3.89 0.35 4.18
C GLU A 117 4.04 -1.05 3.56
N HIS A 118 5.02 -1.22 2.68
CA HIS A 118 5.33 -2.52 2.09
C HIS A 118 5.81 -3.53 3.15
N LEU A 119 5.28 -4.73 3.12
CA LEU A 119 5.86 -5.88 3.84
C LEU A 119 7.07 -6.38 3.04
N SER A 120 8.17 -5.66 3.12
CA SER A 120 9.35 -5.88 2.27
C SER A 120 10.67 -5.69 2.99
N ALA A 121 11.72 -6.28 2.41
CA ALA A 121 13.11 -6.06 2.76
C ALA A 121 13.82 -5.45 1.56
N VAL A 122 13.95 -4.11 1.53
CA VAL A 122 14.63 -3.37 0.46
C VAL A 122 15.94 -2.74 0.92
N ARG A 123 16.26 -2.81 2.21
CA ARG A 123 17.47 -2.25 2.77
C ARG A 123 18.37 -3.34 3.37
N VAL A 124 19.66 -3.23 3.12
CA VAL A 124 20.68 -4.16 3.60
C VAL A 124 21.79 -3.39 4.28
N ARG A 125 22.34 -4.00 5.31
CA ARG A 125 23.54 -3.53 6.00
C ARG A 125 24.55 -4.65 6.07
N THR A 126 25.77 -4.38 5.68
CA THR A 126 26.92 -5.29 5.84
C THR A 126 27.98 -4.64 6.75
N GLU A 127 29.03 -5.38 7.09
CA GLU A 127 30.17 -4.82 7.84
C GLU A 127 30.87 -3.70 7.05
N GLU A 128 30.91 -3.82 5.72
CA GLU A 128 31.61 -2.89 4.83
C GLU A 128 30.71 -1.75 4.36
N THR A 129 29.39 -1.99 4.29
CA THR A 129 28.44 -1.03 3.73
C THR A 129 27.33 -0.74 4.75
N PRO A 130 27.36 0.47 5.35
CA PRO A 130 26.30 0.86 6.25
C PRO A 130 25.02 1.10 5.44
N ASP A 131 23.95 0.41 5.77
CA ASP A 131 22.58 0.63 5.36
C ASP A 131 22.37 1.27 3.96
N HIS A 132 22.16 0.44 2.95
CA HIS A 132 21.90 0.88 1.58
C HIS A 132 20.63 0.20 1.01
N HIS A 133 20.03 0.82 0.01
CA HIS A 133 18.90 0.26 -0.72
C HIS A 133 19.39 -0.80 -1.71
N ALA A 134 18.78 -1.98 -1.68
CA ALA A 134 19.16 -3.11 -2.54
C ALA A 134 18.75 -2.93 -4.02
N GLY A 135 17.92 -1.93 -4.32
CA GLY A 135 17.40 -1.66 -5.66
C GLY A 135 16.14 -2.47 -6.01
N LEU A 136 15.83 -3.50 -5.23
CA LEU A 136 14.64 -4.33 -5.37
C LEU A 136 14.24 -4.91 -4.00
N ALA A 137 13.03 -5.40 -3.89
CA ALA A 137 12.58 -6.15 -2.72
C ALA A 137 13.27 -7.53 -2.71
N LEU A 138 13.92 -7.84 -1.60
CA LEU A 138 14.56 -9.14 -1.39
C LEU A 138 13.50 -10.19 -1.08
N PRO A 139 13.71 -11.44 -1.49
CA PRO A 139 12.83 -12.54 -1.14
C PRO A 139 12.74 -12.73 0.39
N LEU A 140 11.53 -12.95 0.89
CA LEU A 140 11.27 -13.20 2.31
C LEU A 140 11.06 -14.70 2.55
N ALA A 141 11.67 -15.23 3.60
CA ALA A 141 11.34 -16.54 4.13
C ALA A 141 10.13 -16.39 5.07
N TRP A 142 9.02 -17.01 4.72
CA TRP A 142 7.82 -16.99 5.56
C TRP A 142 8.00 -18.00 6.70
N ASP A 143 8.74 -17.61 7.74
CA ASP A 143 9.07 -18.43 8.89
C ASP A 143 8.77 -17.74 10.22
N HIS A 144 8.95 -18.46 11.31
CA HIS A 144 8.65 -17.95 12.65
C HIS A 144 9.63 -16.85 13.09
N ASP A 145 10.90 -16.90 12.66
CA ASP A 145 11.91 -15.90 13.04
C ASP A 145 11.61 -14.55 12.39
N LEU A 146 11.23 -14.55 11.10
CA LEU A 146 10.78 -13.34 10.41
C LEU A 146 9.48 -12.81 11.01
N LEU A 147 8.53 -13.71 11.36
CA LEU A 147 7.28 -13.32 11.98
C LEU A 147 7.50 -12.63 13.33
N ASP A 148 8.41 -13.13 14.15
CA ASP A 148 8.77 -12.53 15.44
C ASP A 148 9.40 -11.14 15.24
N LEU A 149 10.36 -11.04 14.33
CA LEU A 149 11.04 -9.79 13.96
C LEU A 149 10.05 -8.73 13.47
N VAL A 150 9.21 -9.08 12.51
CA VAL A 150 8.25 -8.14 11.92
C VAL A 150 7.18 -7.75 12.93
N SER A 151 6.71 -8.70 13.75
CA SER A 151 5.72 -8.40 14.80
C SER A 151 6.22 -7.35 15.80
N GLU A 152 7.48 -7.47 16.26
CA GLU A 152 8.09 -6.48 17.14
C GLU A 152 8.14 -5.09 16.48
N ARG A 153 8.55 -5.04 15.22
CA ARG A 153 8.70 -3.79 14.47
C ARG A 153 7.37 -3.13 14.17
N VAL A 154 6.36 -3.91 13.79
CA VAL A 154 4.99 -3.40 13.58
C VAL A 154 4.45 -2.80 14.86
N ALA A 155 4.54 -3.52 15.99
CA ALA A 155 4.09 -3.00 17.28
C ALA A 155 4.81 -1.69 17.63
N ARG A 156 6.13 -1.64 17.47
CA ARG A 156 6.94 -0.44 17.71
C ARG A 156 6.57 0.72 16.78
N THR A 157 6.29 0.44 15.51
CA THR A 157 5.87 1.44 14.54
C THR A 157 4.52 2.02 14.93
N GLN A 158 3.54 1.17 15.24
CA GLN A 158 2.21 1.58 15.66
C GLN A 158 2.24 2.42 16.97
N ASP A 159 3.09 2.05 17.92
CA ASP A 159 3.28 2.82 19.16
C ASP A 159 3.78 4.25 18.87
N ILE A 160 4.71 4.42 17.92
CA ILE A 160 5.27 5.73 17.55
C ILE A 160 4.28 6.54 16.71
N LEU A 161 3.59 5.89 15.78
CA LEU A 161 2.58 6.54 14.93
C LEU A 161 1.32 6.93 15.72
N GLY A 162 0.99 6.18 16.76
CA GLY A 162 -0.27 6.34 17.51
C GLY A 162 -1.50 5.82 16.76
N THR A 163 -1.30 5.09 15.66
CA THR A 163 -2.37 4.54 14.81
C THR A 163 -1.99 3.18 14.25
N ARG A 164 -3.00 2.47 13.71
CA ARG A 164 -2.80 1.19 13.03
C ARG A 164 -1.98 1.38 11.76
N LEU A 165 -1.01 0.49 11.53
CA LEU A 165 -0.27 0.36 10.28
C LEU A 165 -0.94 -0.69 9.39
N LEU A 166 -1.06 -0.41 8.09
CA LEU A 166 -1.44 -1.41 7.10
C LEU A 166 -0.17 -1.96 6.44
N LEU A 167 -0.14 -3.26 6.16
CA LEU A 167 0.98 -3.88 5.46
C LEU A 167 0.53 -4.44 4.13
N GLU A 168 1.32 -4.17 3.11
CA GLU A 168 1.06 -4.53 1.73
C GLU A 168 1.79 -5.80 1.33
N ASN A 169 1.10 -6.71 0.61
CA ASN A 169 1.71 -7.85 -0.07
C ASN A 169 2.56 -7.39 -1.27
N GLY A 170 3.81 -7.80 -1.29
CA GLY A 170 4.74 -7.41 -2.35
C GLY A 170 4.82 -8.39 -3.51
N VAL A 171 5.55 -7.98 -4.56
CA VAL A 171 5.91 -8.88 -5.66
C VAL A 171 7.02 -9.83 -5.23
N VAL A 172 6.82 -11.12 -5.50
CA VAL A 172 7.77 -12.21 -5.24
C VAL A 172 8.39 -12.66 -6.56
N HIS A 173 9.64 -12.30 -6.80
CA HIS A 173 10.36 -12.75 -7.99
C HIS A 173 10.90 -14.16 -7.86
N THR A 174 11.29 -14.56 -6.66
CA THR A 174 11.87 -15.88 -6.37
C THR A 174 11.43 -16.33 -4.99
N PRO A 175 10.67 -17.42 -4.87
CA PRO A 175 10.30 -17.98 -3.57
C PRO A 175 11.54 -18.43 -2.80
N VAL A 176 11.55 -18.24 -1.48
CA VAL A 176 12.60 -18.78 -0.62
C VAL A 176 12.26 -20.22 -0.26
N PRO A 177 13.12 -21.19 -0.61
CA PRO A 177 12.89 -22.59 -0.20
C PRO A 177 12.95 -22.74 1.32
N GLY A 178 12.12 -23.61 1.86
CA GLY A 178 12.14 -23.95 3.28
C GLY A 178 11.39 -22.97 4.18
N SER A 179 10.48 -22.16 3.62
CA SER A 179 9.51 -21.42 4.44
C SER A 179 8.65 -22.35 5.28
N ASP A 180 8.40 -22.02 6.53
CA ASP A 180 7.63 -22.83 7.48
C ASP A 180 6.12 -22.72 7.28
N MET A 181 5.69 -21.64 6.62
CA MET A 181 4.28 -21.32 6.40
C MET A 181 4.05 -20.66 5.04
N SER A 182 2.79 -20.55 4.64
CA SER A 182 2.40 -19.75 3.48
C SER A 182 2.45 -18.25 3.80
N GLU A 183 2.53 -17.40 2.77
CA GLU A 183 2.44 -15.93 2.93
C GLU A 183 1.14 -15.52 3.63
N GLN A 184 0.01 -16.13 3.26
CA GLN A 184 -1.29 -15.85 3.88
C GLN A 184 -1.30 -16.21 5.38
N ASP A 185 -0.73 -17.36 5.75
CA ASP A 185 -0.62 -17.76 7.16
C ASP A 185 0.26 -16.81 7.95
N PHE A 186 1.35 -16.33 7.33
CA PHE A 186 2.25 -15.33 7.90
C PHE A 186 1.50 -14.01 8.14
N VAL A 187 0.84 -13.46 7.12
CA VAL A 187 0.06 -12.21 7.23
C VAL A 187 -1.05 -12.34 8.26
N ASN A 188 -1.82 -13.43 8.23
CA ASN A 188 -2.87 -13.69 9.22
C ASN A 188 -2.30 -13.79 10.65
N ALA A 189 -1.14 -14.44 10.83
CA ALA A 189 -0.48 -14.52 12.14
C ALA A 189 0.02 -13.15 12.61
N LEU A 190 0.58 -12.33 11.69
CA LEU A 190 1.05 -10.98 11.98
C LEU A 190 -0.11 -10.08 12.41
N VAL A 191 -1.24 -10.11 11.70
CA VAL A 191 -2.46 -9.38 12.08
C VAL A 191 -2.93 -9.79 13.48
N ARG A 192 -3.02 -11.09 13.76
CA ARG A 192 -3.42 -11.57 15.10
C ARG A 192 -2.49 -11.12 16.21
N ARG A 193 -1.17 -11.04 15.95
CA ARG A 193 -0.16 -10.68 16.96
C ARG A 193 -0.11 -9.18 17.23
N THR A 194 -0.30 -8.36 16.21
CA THR A 194 -0.01 -6.92 16.27
C THR A 194 -1.23 -6.03 16.15
N GLY A 195 -2.35 -6.56 15.66
CA GLY A 195 -3.53 -5.77 15.33
C GLY A 195 -3.34 -4.86 14.12
N CYS A 196 -2.29 -5.04 13.31
CA CYS A 196 -2.12 -4.31 12.06
C CYS A 196 -3.25 -4.63 11.07
N GLY A 197 -3.44 -3.76 10.09
CA GLY A 197 -4.33 -4.04 8.96
C GLY A 197 -3.56 -4.56 7.75
N VAL A 198 -4.30 -4.87 6.71
CA VAL A 198 -3.77 -5.30 5.41
C VAL A 198 -4.14 -4.28 4.35
N LEU A 199 -3.15 -3.86 3.57
CA LEU A 199 -3.33 -3.32 2.24
C LEU A 199 -3.15 -4.49 1.29
N LEU A 200 -4.22 -4.85 0.58
CA LEU A 200 -4.20 -5.93 -0.40
C LEU A 200 -3.99 -5.37 -1.79
N ASP A 201 -2.78 -5.46 -2.31
CA ASP A 201 -2.51 -5.13 -3.71
C ASP A 201 -2.88 -6.32 -4.61
N LEU A 202 -3.94 -6.12 -5.40
CA LEU A 202 -4.48 -7.11 -6.32
C LEU A 202 -3.61 -7.28 -7.57
N HIS A 203 -2.86 -6.24 -7.95
CA HIS A 203 -1.95 -6.31 -9.09
C HIS A 203 -0.67 -7.07 -8.73
N ASN A 204 -0.06 -6.81 -7.56
CA ASN A 204 1.08 -7.56 -7.04
C ASN A 204 0.74 -9.05 -6.92
N LEU A 205 -0.45 -9.34 -6.39
CA LEU A 205 -0.95 -10.71 -6.32
C LEU A 205 -1.11 -11.35 -7.72
N LEU A 206 -1.65 -10.60 -8.69
CA LEU A 206 -1.78 -11.07 -10.07
C LEU A 206 -0.40 -11.33 -10.72
N VAL A 207 0.57 -10.43 -10.50
CA VAL A 207 1.96 -10.59 -10.95
C VAL A 207 2.54 -11.90 -10.41
N ASN A 208 2.40 -12.13 -9.11
CA ASN A 208 2.87 -13.34 -8.44
C ASN A 208 2.15 -14.59 -9.00
N ALA A 209 0.83 -14.55 -9.14
CA ALA A 209 0.04 -15.66 -9.66
C ALA A 209 0.45 -16.06 -11.08
N ILE A 210 0.67 -15.08 -11.96
CA ILE A 210 1.11 -15.31 -13.35
C ILE A 210 2.53 -15.91 -13.40
N ASN A 211 3.47 -15.33 -12.64
CA ASN A 211 4.87 -15.71 -12.73
C ASN A 211 5.19 -16.99 -11.98
N LEU A 212 4.50 -17.28 -10.90
CA LEU A 212 4.73 -18.45 -10.05
C LEU A 212 3.73 -19.59 -10.28
N GLY A 213 2.67 -19.36 -11.08
CA GLY A 213 1.75 -20.39 -11.52
C GLY A 213 0.74 -20.86 -10.48
N PHE A 214 0.21 -19.95 -9.65
CA PHE A 214 -0.86 -20.27 -8.70
C PHE A 214 -2.16 -19.49 -8.98
N ASP A 215 -3.25 -19.87 -8.31
CA ASP A 215 -4.55 -19.21 -8.43
C ASP A 215 -4.67 -18.05 -7.43
N ALA A 216 -4.76 -16.81 -7.92
CA ALA A 216 -4.88 -15.60 -7.10
C ALA A 216 -6.15 -15.62 -6.22
N GLY A 217 -7.26 -16.16 -6.73
CA GLY A 217 -8.49 -16.26 -5.97
C GLY A 217 -8.38 -17.20 -4.78
N ARG A 218 -7.71 -18.35 -4.95
CA ARG A 218 -7.44 -19.27 -3.83
C ARG A 218 -6.47 -18.68 -2.82
N TRP A 219 -5.53 -17.88 -3.28
CA TRP A 219 -4.65 -17.15 -2.38
C TRP A 219 -5.45 -16.20 -1.49
N ILE A 220 -6.36 -15.40 -2.07
CA ILE A 220 -7.27 -14.50 -1.34
C ILE A 220 -8.17 -15.27 -0.36
N ASP A 221 -8.64 -16.45 -0.74
CA ASP A 221 -9.49 -17.27 0.12
C ASP A 221 -8.78 -17.75 1.41
N GLY A 222 -7.44 -17.74 1.43
CA GLY A 222 -6.62 -18.05 2.62
C GLY A 222 -6.35 -16.84 3.53
N LEU A 223 -6.69 -15.61 3.11
CA LEU A 223 -6.45 -14.39 3.86
C LEU A 223 -7.63 -14.06 4.79
N ASP A 224 -7.35 -13.51 5.97
CA ASP A 224 -8.36 -12.88 6.82
C ASP A 224 -8.84 -11.57 6.19
N LEU A 225 -9.90 -11.64 5.41
CA LEU A 225 -10.45 -10.50 4.68
C LEU A 225 -11.04 -9.41 5.58
N ALA A 226 -11.31 -9.70 6.85
CA ALA A 226 -11.70 -8.67 7.81
C ALA A 226 -10.52 -7.77 8.21
N ALA A 227 -9.28 -8.20 7.98
CA ALA A 227 -8.09 -7.37 8.19
C ALA A 227 -7.81 -6.39 7.05
N VAL A 228 -8.42 -6.58 5.86
CA VAL A 228 -8.21 -5.74 4.69
C VAL A 228 -8.93 -4.40 4.86
N VAL A 229 -8.14 -3.33 4.82
CA VAL A 229 -8.62 -1.94 4.99
C VAL A 229 -8.49 -1.16 3.69
N GLU A 230 -7.45 -1.43 2.91
CA GLU A 230 -7.19 -0.81 1.62
C GLU A 230 -6.89 -1.88 0.58
N MET A 231 -7.25 -1.61 -0.67
CA MET A 231 -6.79 -2.37 -1.83
C MET A 231 -6.08 -1.45 -2.82
N HIS A 232 -5.05 -1.97 -3.48
CA HIS A 232 -4.45 -1.32 -4.63
C HIS A 232 -4.79 -2.05 -5.93
N VAL A 233 -4.94 -1.26 -6.99
CA VAL A 233 -5.13 -1.72 -8.36
C VAL A 233 -4.17 -0.97 -9.28
N ALA A 234 -3.48 -1.68 -10.14
CA ALA A 234 -2.48 -1.12 -11.05
C ALA A 234 -2.44 -1.89 -12.37
N GLY A 235 -1.72 -1.35 -13.34
CA GLY A 235 -1.41 -2.02 -14.59
C GLY A 235 0.05 -2.48 -14.63
N GLY A 236 0.32 -3.48 -15.45
CA GLY A 236 1.65 -4.02 -15.66
C GLY A 236 1.95 -4.31 -17.12
N ASN A 237 3.19 -4.69 -17.40
CA ASN A 237 3.61 -5.11 -18.73
C ASN A 237 4.47 -6.37 -18.68
N ARG A 238 4.69 -6.97 -19.85
CA ARG A 238 5.58 -8.13 -19.99
C ARG A 238 6.95 -7.71 -20.54
N LEU A 239 8.00 -8.18 -19.89
CA LEU A 239 9.37 -8.02 -20.35
C LEU A 239 10.07 -9.38 -20.28
N PHE A 240 10.65 -9.83 -21.37
CA PHE A 240 11.36 -11.13 -21.49
C PHE A 240 10.55 -12.33 -20.96
N GLY A 241 9.22 -12.31 -21.15
CA GLY A 241 8.34 -13.39 -20.74
C GLY A 241 7.84 -13.30 -19.28
N VAL A 242 8.41 -12.43 -18.46
CA VAL A 242 7.97 -12.15 -17.09
C VAL A 242 6.92 -11.05 -17.09
N TYR A 243 5.87 -11.19 -16.30
CA TYR A 243 4.90 -10.12 -16.05
C TYR A 243 5.41 -9.27 -14.90
N LEU A 244 5.47 -7.96 -15.10
CA LEU A 244 6.09 -7.02 -14.16
C LEU A 244 5.05 -6.11 -13.52
N ASP A 245 5.26 -5.84 -12.25
CA ASP A 245 4.64 -4.74 -11.56
C ASP A 245 5.35 -3.43 -11.96
N SER A 246 4.90 -2.86 -13.06
CA SER A 246 5.51 -1.65 -13.64
C SER A 246 4.61 -0.43 -13.53
N HIS A 247 3.43 -0.57 -12.93
CA HIS A 247 2.41 0.47 -12.83
C HIS A 247 2.14 1.13 -14.21
N ALA A 248 2.07 0.28 -15.23
CA ALA A 248 2.03 0.66 -16.64
C ALA A 248 0.60 0.92 -17.11
N GLY A 249 0.11 2.12 -16.93
CA GLY A 249 -1.14 2.58 -17.53
C GLY A 249 -2.38 1.92 -16.94
N ALA A 250 -3.32 1.47 -17.81
CA ALA A 250 -4.61 0.94 -17.38
C ALA A 250 -4.50 -0.45 -16.74
N CYS A 251 -5.33 -0.70 -15.73
CA CYS A 251 -5.44 -2.02 -15.10
C CYS A 251 -5.99 -3.07 -16.09
N PRO A 252 -5.44 -4.29 -16.12
CA PRO A 252 -5.98 -5.38 -16.91
C PRO A 252 -7.32 -5.88 -16.34
N GLN A 253 -8.15 -6.49 -17.20
CA GLN A 253 -9.46 -7.01 -16.78
C GLN A 253 -9.38 -7.96 -15.58
N SER A 254 -8.33 -8.77 -15.50
CA SER A 254 -8.12 -9.70 -14.39
C SER A 254 -7.97 -9.02 -13.01
N VAL A 255 -7.45 -7.78 -12.94
CA VAL A 255 -7.42 -7.00 -11.68
C VAL A 255 -8.83 -6.56 -11.31
N TRP A 256 -9.62 -6.12 -12.29
CA TRP A 256 -11.03 -5.75 -12.05
C TRP A 256 -11.87 -6.93 -11.60
N ASP A 257 -11.66 -8.11 -12.19
CA ASP A 257 -12.35 -9.35 -11.78
C ASP A 257 -11.99 -9.75 -10.35
N LEU A 258 -10.71 -9.59 -9.95
CA LEU A 258 -10.26 -9.79 -8.58
C LEU A 258 -10.89 -8.78 -7.63
N LEU A 259 -10.94 -7.49 -7.99
CA LEU A 259 -11.55 -6.45 -7.18
C LEU A 259 -13.05 -6.73 -6.95
N ALA A 260 -13.81 -6.96 -8.01
CA ALA A 260 -15.24 -7.22 -7.93
C ALA A 260 -15.58 -8.46 -7.08
N ARG A 261 -14.73 -9.49 -7.14
CA ARG A 261 -14.88 -10.71 -6.33
C ARG A 261 -14.51 -10.48 -4.86
N THR A 262 -13.51 -9.63 -4.57
CA THR A 262 -12.88 -9.56 -3.25
C THR A 262 -13.48 -8.46 -2.39
N ALA A 263 -13.72 -7.27 -2.95
CA ALA A 263 -14.19 -6.11 -2.20
C ALA A 263 -15.48 -6.36 -1.38
N PRO A 264 -16.51 -7.05 -1.91
CA PRO A 264 -17.74 -7.32 -1.14
C PRO A 264 -17.53 -8.24 0.07
N ARG A 265 -16.40 -8.94 0.14
CA ARG A 265 -16.04 -9.88 1.21
C ARG A 265 -15.24 -9.23 2.33
N CYS A 266 -14.73 -8.02 2.10
CA CYS A 266 -13.88 -7.28 3.04
C CYS A 266 -14.73 -6.31 3.87
N SER A 267 -15.16 -6.74 5.05
CA SER A 267 -16.09 -5.98 5.90
C SER A 267 -15.55 -4.64 6.40
N ASN A 268 -14.22 -4.47 6.39
CA ASN A 268 -13.54 -3.27 6.87
C ASN A 268 -12.85 -2.48 5.75
N LEU A 269 -13.16 -2.77 4.48
CA LEU A 269 -12.57 -2.07 3.36
C LEU A 269 -12.98 -0.60 3.37
N ALA A 270 -12.00 0.28 3.58
CA ALA A 270 -12.19 1.72 3.65
C ALA A 270 -11.97 2.39 2.28
N GLY A 271 -11.02 1.89 1.48
CA GLY A 271 -10.71 2.48 0.19
C GLY A 271 -10.04 1.53 -0.79
N VAL A 272 -10.09 1.92 -2.06
CA VAL A 272 -9.34 1.29 -3.15
C VAL A 272 -8.57 2.38 -3.88
N THR A 273 -7.27 2.18 -4.07
CA THR A 273 -6.37 3.16 -4.71
C THR A 273 -5.96 2.67 -6.09
N PHE A 274 -6.11 3.52 -7.11
CA PHE A 274 -5.50 3.30 -8.42
C PHE A 274 -4.08 3.86 -8.42
N GLU A 275 -3.13 3.02 -8.84
CA GLU A 275 -1.73 3.38 -8.97
C GLU A 275 -1.26 3.30 -10.42
N TYR A 276 -0.50 4.32 -10.84
CA TYR A 276 0.28 4.26 -12.07
C TYR A 276 1.54 5.13 -11.95
N HIS A 277 2.59 4.72 -12.64
CA HIS A 277 3.82 5.51 -12.67
C HIS A 277 3.69 6.67 -13.65
N GLU A 278 4.14 7.86 -13.25
CA GLU A 278 3.99 9.12 -13.99
C GLU A 278 4.56 9.08 -15.43
N SER A 279 5.58 8.23 -15.70
CA SER A 279 6.12 8.06 -17.05
C SER A 279 5.11 7.48 -18.07
N TYR A 280 4.04 6.86 -17.58
CA TYR A 280 2.95 6.35 -18.43
C TYR A 280 1.82 7.35 -18.63
N HIS A 281 1.87 8.50 -17.94
CA HIS A 281 0.85 9.55 -18.09
C HIS A 281 0.67 10.03 -19.55
N PRO A 282 1.72 10.22 -20.37
CA PRO A 282 1.53 10.60 -21.78
C PRO A 282 0.74 9.61 -22.62
N ALA A 283 0.75 8.32 -22.23
CA ALA A 283 -0.01 7.27 -22.94
C ALA A 283 -1.41 7.06 -22.35
N LEU A 284 -1.56 7.17 -21.02
CA LEU A 284 -2.84 7.00 -20.32
C LEU A 284 -3.73 8.24 -20.47
N GLY A 285 -3.15 9.44 -20.29
CA GLY A 285 -3.86 10.70 -20.27
C GLY A 285 -4.82 10.89 -19.11
N GLU A 286 -5.34 12.10 -18.95
CA GLU A 286 -6.35 12.41 -17.92
C GLU A 286 -7.63 11.59 -18.09
N ASP A 287 -8.11 11.44 -19.34
CA ASP A 287 -9.31 10.64 -19.63
C ASP A 287 -9.11 9.17 -19.25
N GLY A 288 -7.92 8.62 -19.49
CA GLY A 288 -7.58 7.26 -19.07
C GLY A 288 -7.57 7.10 -17.55
N VAL A 289 -7.06 8.08 -16.80
CA VAL A 289 -7.11 8.08 -15.32
C VAL A 289 -8.57 8.11 -14.85
N LEU A 290 -9.40 8.99 -15.41
CA LEU A 290 -10.83 9.08 -15.06
C LEU A 290 -11.57 7.79 -15.38
N ASP A 291 -11.29 7.14 -16.51
CA ASP A 291 -11.85 5.82 -16.84
C ASP A 291 -11.51 4.76 -15.79
N GLN A 292 -10.27 4.73 -15.29
CA GLN A 292 -9.88 3.78 -14.25
C GLN A 292 -10.64 4.06 -12.93
N LEU A 293 -10.79 5.32 -12.54
CA LEU A 293 -11.56 5.70 -11.34
C LEU A 293 -13.04 5.33 -11.48
N ASP A 294 -13.62 5.52 -12.65
CA ASP A 294 -15.04 5.15 -12.92
C ASP A 294 -15.22 3.63 -12.92
N ARG A 295 -14.29 2.87 -13.49
CA ARG A 295 -14.32 1.40 -13.45
C ARG A 295 -14.19 0.89 -12.00
N MET A 296 -13.37 1.54 -11.18
CA MET A 296 -13.24 1.20 -9.77
C MET A 296 -14.55 1.42 -9.02
N ARG A 297 -15.23 2.57 -9.25
CA ARG A 297 -16.56 2.84 -8.69
C ARG A 297 -17.57 1.77 -9.10
N GLN A 298 -17.58 1.39 -10.38
CA GLN A 298 -18.48 0.34 -10.88
C GLN A 298 -18.21 -1.02 -10.22
N ALA A 299 -16.95 -1.39 -10.04
CA ALA A 299 -16.59 -2.66 -9.40
C ALA A 299 -16.93 -2.72 -7.90
N LEU A 300 -17.05 -1.56 -7.24
CA LEU A 300 -17.41 -1.45 -5.82
C LEU A 300 -18.93 -1.39 -5.57
N VAL A 301 -19.75 -1.20 -6.61
CA VAL A 301 -21.20 -1.29 -6.47
C VAL A 301 -21.60 -2.77 -6.37
N PRO A 302 -22.27 -3.21 -5.30
CA PRO A 302 -22.74 -4.58 -5.20
C PRO A 302 -23.66 -4.92 -6.37
N GLU A 303 -23.39 -6.03 -7.07
CA GLU A 303 -24.37 -6.56 -8.02
C GLU A 303 -25.68 -6.84 -7.28
N VAL A 304 -26.76 -6.16 -7.66
CA VAL A 304 -28.10 -6.50 -7.19
C VAL A 304 -28.47 -7.83 -7.83
N VAL A 305 -28.22 -8.91 -7.14
CA VAL A 305 -28.71 -10.23 -7.57
C VAL A 305 -30.23 -10.18 -7.51
N HIS A 306 -30.88 -9.95 -8.65
CA HIS A 306 -32.29 -10.22 -8.77
C HIS A 306 -32.50 -11.74 -8.63
N VAL A 307 -32.86 -12.15 -7.42
CA VAL A 307 -33.40 -13.49 -7.21
C VAL A 307 -34.82 -13.44 -7.77
N ASP A 308 -34.99 -13.89 -8.99
CA ASP A 308 -36.33 -14.17 -9.55
C ASP A 308 -36.99 -15.23 -8.64
N ARG A 309 -38.09 -14.82 -8.03
CA ARG A 309 -38.95 -15.68 -7.18
C ARG A 309 -39.89 -16.49 -8.04
#